data_5ed9d5a3bb0b109e91e7a62709e5d30b
#
_entry.id   5ed9d5a3bb0b109e91e7a62709e5d30b
#
_cell.length_a   1.000
_cell.length_b   1.000
_cell.length_c   1.000
_cell.angle_alpha   90.00
_cell.angle_beta   90.00
_cell.angle_gamma   90.00
#
_symmetry.space_group_name_H-M   'P 1'
#
loop_
_entity.id
_entity.type
_entity.pdbx_description
1 polymer ?
#
loop_
_entity_poly.entity_id
_entity_poly.type
_entity_poly.pdbx_seq_one_letter_code
_entity_poly.pdbx_strand_id
1 'polypeptide(L)'
;VAKAVISNRIYLDNPGVEHTKHIIKSLTYKIHKDTGSKKFASVETIKNYKSLIKGILSIPQGRTDLIPQDYEIIDKRVLVPVPFPVPKFELYEDQQTIYNEVEGTCFINALPGWGKTFTALHLARKFGQKTLVITHTAALRDQWIEEIETLFGCECGIIGGGDLDYEDHFITVANIQTLVKHTAELAKEFGTVILDEAHHCPATTFAATVDSFHARYRVALSGTMIRKDGKHILFKDYFGTTVLKPPVSNTIPPTIHMVKSGIT
;
A
#
# COMPACT_ATOMS: atom_id res chain seq x y z
N VAL A 1 -8.47 29.79 11.13
CA VAL A 1 -8.56 28.93 9.94
C VAL A 1 -8.56 27.47 10.41
N ALA A 2 -9.51 26.68 9.96
CA ALA A 2 -9.57 25.26 10.27
C ALA A 2 -8.36 24.51 9.65
N LYS A 3 -7.90 23.44 10.29
CA LYS A 3 -6.66 22.77 9.94
C LYS A 3 -6.86 21.30 9.60
N ALA A 4 -6.11 20.83 8.61
CA ALA A 4 -5.96 19.43 8.28
C ALA A 4 -4.50 19.02 8.54
N VAL A 5 -4.28 18.18 9.54
CA VAL A 5 -2.95 17.63 9.84
C VAL A 5 -2.82 16.26 9.18
N ILE A 6 -1.89 16.13 8.24
CA ILE A 6 -1.57 14.86 7.56
C ILE A 6 -0.37 14.25 8.26
N SER A 7 -0.54 13.02 8.80
CA SER A 7 0.54 12.22 9.38
C SER A 7 0.34 10.74 9.04
N ASN A 8 0.29 9.82 9.99
CA ASN A 8 -0.14 8.44 9.73
C ASN A 8 -1.58 8.34 9.23
N ARG A 9 -2.43 9.27 9.65
CA ARG A 9 -3.78 9.53 9.14
C ARG A 9 -3.95 11.04 8.90
N ILE A 10 -5.08 11.45 8.37
CA ILE A 10 -5.48 12.85 8.26
C ILE A 10 -6.38 13.18 9.44
N TYR A 11 -6.10 14.28 10.12
CA TYR A 11 -6.87 14.79 11.25
C TYR A 11 -7.46 16.14 10.85
N LEU A 12 -8.80 16.18 10.73
CA LEU A 12 -9.55 17.36 10.35
C LEU A 12 -10.09 18.04 11.60
N ASP A 13 -9.74 19.28 11.79
CA ASP A 13 -10.22 20.09 12.90
C ASP A 13 -11.65 20.58 12.63
N ASN A 14 -12.60 20.07 13.38
CA ASN A 14 -13.99 20.49 13.44
C ASN A 14 -14.66 20.70 12.05
N PRO A 15 -14.68 19.69 11.17
CA PRO A 15 -15.32 19.83 9.86
C PRO A 15 -16.80 20.09 10.05
N GLY A 16 -17.35 21.05 9.28
CA GLY A 16 -18.74 21.44 9.35
C GLY A 16 -19.69 20.26 9.14
N VAL A 17 -20.94 20.38 9.60
CA VAL A 17 -21.90 19.26 9.64
C VAL A 17 -22.09 18.59 8.27
N GLU A 18 -22.24 19.36 7.20
CA GLU A 18 -22.43 18.81 5.86
C GLU A 18 -21.18 18.09 5.35
N HIS A 19 -19.99 18.63 5.61
CA HIS A 19 -18.74 18.00 5.23
C HIS A 19 -18.51 16.70 6.01
N THR A 20 -18.81 16.70 7.32
CA THR A 20 -18.79 15.50 8.16
C THR A 20 -19.71 14.40 7.62
N LYS A 21 -20.95 14.74 7.22
CA LYS A 21 -21.87 13.78 6.59
C LYS A 21 -21.29 13.21 5.30
N HIS A 22 -20.69 14.04 4.46
CA HIS A 22 -20.05 13.61 3.23
C HIS A 22 -18.90 12.64 3.48
N ILE A 23 -18.00 12.95 4.41
CA ILE A 23 -16.88 12.09 4.80
C ILE A 23 -17.39 10.75 5.34
N ILE A 24 -18.34 10.77 6.27
CA ILE A 24 -18.95 9.55 6.84
C ILE A 24 -19.54 8.66 5.74
N LYS A 25 -20.28 9.24 4.81
CA LYS A 25 -20.85 8.52 3.67
C LYS A 25 -19.74 7.92 2.78
N SER A 26 -18.69 8.68 2.48
CA SER A 26 -17.58 8.26 1.62
C SER A 26 -16.71 7.17 2.25
N LEU A 27 -16.65 7.09 3.57
CA LEU A 27 -15.82 6.14 4.34
C LEU A 27 -16.64 5.05 5.06
N THR A 28 -17.91 4.91 4.72
CA THR A 28 -18.79 3.81 5.19
C THR A 28 -19.05 2.86 4.05
N TYR A 29 -18.51 1.65 4.15
CA TYR A 29 -18.60 0.61 3.13
C TYR A 29 -19.53 -0.50 3.58
N LYS A 30 -20.42 -0.94 2.68
CA LYS A 30 -21.28 -2.11 2.88
C LYS A 30 -20.78 -3.23 1.96
N ILE A 31 -20.29 -4.30 2.55
CA ILE A 31 -19.71 -5.44 1.83
C ILE A 31 -20.64 -6.64 2.02
N HIS A 32 -21.10 -7.19 0.92
CA HIS A 32 -21.88 -8.41 0.93
C HIS A 32 -20.94 -9.62 1.06
N LYS A 33 -21.10 -10.42 2.12
CA LYS A 33 -20.41 -11.69 2.27
C LYS A 33 -21.16 -12.75 1.48
N ASP A 34 -20.47 -13.36 0.52
CA ASP A 34 -21.00 -14.54 -0.14
C ASP A 34 -20.88 -15.73 0.83
N THR A 35 -22.00 -16.15 1.41
CA THR A 35 -22.07 -17.25 2.36
C THR A 35 -22.35 -18.59 1.68
N GLY A 36 -22.32 -18.64 0.32
CA GLY A 36 -22.61 -19.86 -0.44
C GLY A 36 -24.09 -20.30 -0.36
N SER A 37 -24.90 -19.62 0.40
CA SER A 37 -26.34 -19.90 0.54
C SER A 37 -27.14 -18.64 0.19
N LYS A 38 -28.01 -18.75 -0.82
CA LYS A 38 -28.90 -17.65 -1.28
C LYS A 38 -29.86 -17.12 -0.20
N LYS A 39 -29.97 -17.76 0.97
CA LYS A 39 -30.92 -17.38 2.03
C LYS A 39 -30.36 -16.49 3.14
N PHE A 40 -29.04 -16.32 3.26
CA PHE A 40 -28.43 -15.50 4.33
C PHE A 40 -27.24 -14.70 3.81
N ALA A 41 -27.49 -13.66 3.00
CA ALA A 41 -26.45 -12.68 2.70
C ALA A 41 -26.23 -11.78 3.92
N SER A 42 -25.13 -11.96 4.64
CA SER A 42 -24.73 -11.01 5.69
C SER A 42 -24.03 -9.80 5.08
N VAL A 43 -24.40 -8.61 5.53
CA VAL A 43 -23.76 -7.36 5.12
C VAL A 43 -22.83 -6.92 6.23
N GLU A 44 -21.53 -6.86 5.92
CA GLU A 44 -20.52 -6.27 6.82
C GLU A 44 -20.46 -4.76 6.55
N THR A 45 -20.60 -3.94 7.58
CA THR A 45 -20.41 -2.49 7.48
C THR A 45 -19.05 -2.10 8.04
N ILE A 46 -18.20 -1.51 7.21
CA ILE A 46 -16.89 -1.01 7.60
C ILE A 46 -16.94 0.51 7.64
N LYS A 47 -16.57 1.10 8.79
CA LYS A 47 -16.41 2.54 8.98
C LYS A 47 -14.93 2.86 9.09
N ASN A 48 -14.35 3.52 8.08
CA ASN A 48 -12.92 3.82 8.03
C ASN A 48 -12.61 5.27 8.46
N TYR A 49 -13.35 5.78 9.39
CA TYR A 49 -13.14 7.06 10.06
C TYR A 49 -13.24 6.90 11.58
N LYS A 50 -12.66 7.85 12.32
CA LYS A 50 -12.72 7.88 13.79
C LYS A 50 -13.07 9.29 14.22
N SER A 51 -14.15 9.44 15.01
CA SER A 51 -14.45 10.70 15.72
C SER A 51 -13.63 10.71 17.01
N LEU A 52 -12.80 11.72 17.15
CA LEU A 52 -11.95 11.92 18.33
C LEU A 52 -12.55 13.01 19.23
N ILE A 53 -11.94 13.20 20.38
CA ILE A 53 -12.30 14.29 21.30
C ILE A 53 -12.11 15.67 20.64
N LYS A 54 -12.82 16.68 21.14
CA LYS A 54 -12.74 18.08 20.66
C LYS A 54 -13.14 18.28 19.19
N GLY A 55 -14.03 17.46 18.64
CA GLY A 55 -14.54 17.63 17.28
C GLY A 55 -13.57 17.24 16.16
N ILE A 56 -12.45 16.60 16.46
CA ILE A 56 -11.50 16.13 15.46
C ILE A 56 -12.04 14.88 14.78
N LEU A 57 -12.05 14.88 13.45
CA LEU A 57 -12.37 13.72 12.63
C LEU A 57 -11.08 13.16 12.01
N SER A 58 -10.79 11.88 12.29
CA SER A 58 -9.63 11.19 11.72
C SER A 58 -10.06 10.31 10.55
N ILE A 59 -9.40 10.49 9.40
CA ILE A 59 -9.64 9.74 8.16
C ILE A 59 -8.32 9.14 7.64
N PRO A 60 -8.37 8.11 6.77
CA PRO A 60 -7.16 7.49 6.23
C PRO A 60 -6.28 8.47 5.44
N GLN A 61 -4.97 8.27 5.48
CA GLN A 61 -3.98 9.17 4.86
C GLN A 61 -4.16 9.30 3.33
N GLY A 62 -4.62 8.25 2.64
CA GLY A 62 -4.81 8.26 1.20
C GLY A 62 -6.01 9.09 0.72
N ARG A 63 -6.85 9.58 1.64
CA ARG A 63 -8.09 10.32 1.32
C ARG A 63 -7.92 11.83 1.41
N THR A 64 -6.87 12.35 0.82
CA THR A 64 -6.65 13.80 0.70
C THR A 64 -7.74 14.52 -0.09
N ASP A 65 -8.44 13.78 -0.96
CA ASP A 65 -9.62 14.23 -1.71
C ASP A 65 -10.80 14.67 -0.81
N LEU A 66 -10.81 14.24 0.44
CA LEU A 66 -11.83 14.58 1.44
C LEU A 66 -11.46 15.76 2.35
N ILE A 67 -10.31 16.38 2.14
CA ILE A 67 -9.93 17.60 2.87
C ILE A 67 -10.70 18.79 2.29
N PRO A 68 -11.41 19.59 3.11
CA PRO A 68 -12.06 20.81 2.61
C PRO A 68 -11.05 21.79 2.01
N GLN A 69 -11.44 22.48 0.94
CA GLN A 69 -10.54 23.37 0.19
C GLN A 69 -10.07 24.60 0.99
N ASP A 70 -10.83 25.01 1.99
CA ASP A 70 -10.56 26.16 2.86
C ASP A 70 -9.69 25.82 4.08
N TYR A 71 -9.23 24.55 4.20
CA TYR A 71 -8.39 24.12 5.30
C TYR A 71 -6.90 24.43 5.04
N GLU A 72 -6.24 24.92 6.09
CA GLU A 72 -4.78 24.97 6.12
C GLU A 72 -4.22 23.55 6.26
N ILE A 73 -3.41 23.10 5.30
CA ILE A 73 -2.80 21.77 5.32
C ILE A 73 -1.46 21.84 6.05
N ILE A 74 -1.35 21.07 7.13
CA ILE A 74 -0.11 20.87 7.88
C ILE A 74 0.37 19.43 7.63
N ASP A 75 1.41 19.28 6.80
CA ASP A 75 1.99 17.96 6.51
C ASP A 75 3.05 17.60 7.55
N LYS A 76 2.75 16.57 8.34
CA LYS A 76 3.62 15.96 9.37
C LYS A 76 4.04 14.53 9.00
N ARG A 77 3.91 14.15 7.75
CA ARG A 77 4.43 12.86 7.29
C ARG A 77 5.94 12.87 7.37
N VAL A 78 6.50 11.71 7.63
CA VAL A 78 7.93 11.57 7.86
C VAL A 78 8.67 11.42 6.53
N LEU A 79 9.77 12.14 6.42
CA LEU A 79 10.82 11.97 5.43
C LEU A 79 12.09 11.47 6.13
N VAL A 80 12.65 10.39 5.62
CA VAL A 80 13.91 9.80 6.11
C VAL A 80 14.85 9.63 4.90
N PRO A 81 15.49 10.73 4.45
CA PRO A 81 16.35 10.69 3.27
C PRO A 81 17.54 9.75 3.47
N VAL A 82 17.79 8.88 2.49
CA VAL A 82 18.93 7.98 2.47
C VAL A 82 19.51 7.90 1.06
N PRO A 83 20.85 7.74 0.93
CA PRO A 83 21.44 7.50 -0.38
C PRO A 83 21.08 6.10 -0.87
N PHE A 84 20.67 6.01 -2.13
CA PHE A 84 20.46 4.74 -2.81
C PHE A 84 21.62 4.42 -3.73
N PRO A 85 22.04 3.16 -3.83
CA PRO A 85 22.99 2.73 -4.84
C PRO A 85 22.46 2.98 -6.26
N VAL A 86 23.38 3.03 -7.22
CA VAL A 86 23.00 3.07 -8.64
C VAL A 86 22.50 1.68 -9.03
N PRO A 87 21.31 1.56 -9.64
CA PRO A 87 20.80 0.28 -10.09
C PRO A 87 21.66 -0.28 -11.22
N LYS A 88 21.87 -1.60 -11.23
CA LYS A 88 22.66 -2.30 -12.26
C LYS A 88 21.91 -2.42 -13.59
N PHE A 89 20.61 -2.30 -13.57
CA PHE A 89 19.73 -2.49 -14.73
C PHE A 89 18.73 -1.34 -14.82
N GLU A 90 18.39 -0.94 -16.05
CA GLU A 90 17.41 0.09 -16.34
C GLU A 90 16.00 -0.51 -16.48
N LEU A 91 15.00 0.35 -16.33
CA LEU A 91 13.60 -0.01 -16.58
C LEU A 91 13.33 -0.24 -18.06
N TYR A 92 12.46 -1.20 -18.38
CA TYR A 92 11.89 -1.32 -19.72
C TYR A 92 10.97 -0.12 -20.02
N GLU A 93 10.67 0.13 -21.30
CA GLU A 93 9.92 1.30 -21.74
C GLU A 93 8.54 1.45 -21.10
N ASP A 94 7.79 0.35 -20.97
CA ASP A 94 6.49 0.31 -20.30
C ASP A 94 6.58 0.55 -18.79
N GLN A 95 7.65 0.06 -18.14
CA GLN A 95 7.95 0.33 -16.73
C GLN A 95 8.37 1.79 -16.53
N GLN A 96 9.18 2.34 -17.46
CA GLN A 96 9.61 3.73 -17.44
C GLN A 96 8.41 4.68 -17.56
N THR A 97 7.39 4.31 -18.33
CA THR A 97 6.14 5.09 -18.42
C THR A 97 5.48 5.19 -17.07
N ILE A 98 5.27 4.08 -16.36
CA ILE A 98 4.69 4.07 -15.01
C ILE A 98 5.59 4.84 -14.02
N TYR A 99 6.90 4.62 -14.08
CA TYR A 99 7.87 5.33 -13.23
C TYR A 99 7.76 6.86 -13.37
N ASN A 100 7.60 7.35 -14.58
CA ASN A 100 7.49 8.79 -14.87
C ASN A 100 6.18 9.38 -14.33
N GLU A 101 5.08 8.63 -14.41
CA GLU A 101 3.76 9.07 -13.94
C GLU A 101 3.65 9.09 -12.40
N VAL A 102 4.48 8.33 -11.67
CA VAL A 102 4.42 8.27 -10.21
C VAL A 102 5.06 9.51 -9.60
N GLU A 103 4.27 10.38 -9.02
CA GLU A 103 4.72 11.56 -8.26
C GLU A 103 4.67 11.36 -6.73
N GLY A 104 3.98 10.33 -6.25
CA GLY A 104 3.79 10.10 -4.82
C GLY A 104 3.06 8.81 -4.49
N THR A 105 2.17 8.88 -3.51
CA THR A 105 1.37 7.74 -3.08
C THR A 105 0.49 7.23 -4.20
N CYS A 106 0.56 5.93 -4.52
CA CYS A 106 -0.16 5.33 -5.63
C CYS A 106 -0.39 3.82 -5.47
N PHE A 107 -1.25 3.29 -6.32
CA PHE A 107 -1.50 1.86 -6.50
C PHE A 107 -1.07 1.45 -7.92
N ILE A 108 -0.16 0.50 -8.04
CA ILE A 108 0.28 -0.07 -9.33
C ILE A 108 -0.41 -1.42 -9.53
N ASN A 109 -1.31 -1.47 -10.50
CA ASN A 109 -2.03 -2.67 -10.90
C ASN A 109 -1.44 -3.24 -12.18
N ALA A 110 -0.51 -4.17 -12.05
CA ALA A 110 0.18 -4.80 -13.16
C ALA A 110 0.14 -6.33 -13.03
N LEU A 111 0.02 -7.02 -14.15
CA LEU A 111 -0.05 -8.49 -14.20
C LEU A 111 1.21 -9.14 -13.59
N PRO A 112 1.11 -10.39 -13.11
CA PRO A 112 2.28 -11.18 -12.75
C PRO A 112 3.30 -11.23 -13.90
N GLY A 113 4.59 -11.15 -13.58
CA GLY A 113 5.66 -11.16 -14.58
C GLY A 113 5.95 -9.82 -15.28
N TRP A 114 5.17 -8.77 -15.05
CA TRP A 114 5.44 -7.44 -15.61
C TRP A 114 6.69 -6.75 -15.01
N GLY A 115 7.16 -7.19 -13.85
CA GLY A 115 8.29 -6.57 -13.16
C GLY A 115 7.90 -5.51 -12.14
N LYS A 116 6.78 -5.71 -11.43
CA LYS A 116 6.31 -4.81 -10.36
C LYS A 116 7.37 -4.53 -9.30
N THR A 117 8.07 -5.58 -8.85
CA THR A 117 9.14 -5.49 -7.84
C THR A 117 10.25 -4.58 -8.31
N PHE A 118 10.71 -4.79 -9.55
CA PHE A 118 11.79 -4.03 -10.16
C PHE A 118 11.42 -2.54 -10.30
N THR A 119 10.22 -2.27 -10.80
CA THR A 119 9.70 -0.90 -10.91
C THR A 119 9.56 -0.23 -9.54
N ALA A 120 9.10 -0.96 -8.52
CA ALA A 120 8.96 -0.42 -7.17
C ALA A 120 10.31 -0.11 -6.50
N LEU A 121 11.35 -0.88 -6.78
CA LEU A 121 12.72 -0.60 -6.33
C LEU A 121 13.27 0.69 -6.96
N HIS A 122 13.03 0.91 -8.24
CA HIS A 122 13.36 2.18 -8.90
C HIS A 122 12.57 3.36 -8.32
N LEU A 123 11.30 3.17 -7.98
CA LEU A 123 10.48 4.18 -7.30
C LEU A 123 11.01 4.49 -5.90
N ALA A 124 11.43 3.48 -5.13
CA ALA A 124 12.05 3.68 -3.82
C ALA A 124 13.29 4.59 -3.94
N ARG A 125 14.13 4.34 -4.95
CA ARG A 125 15.29 5.20 -5.26
C ARG A 125 14.86 6.60 -5.71
N LYS A 126 13.81 6.73 -6.55
CA LYS A 126 13.25 8.03 -6.98
C LYS A 126 12.83 8.89 -5.79
N PHE A 127 12.18 8.29 -4.81
CA PHE A 127 11.78 8.98 -3.59
C PHE A 127 12.95 9.27 -2.65
N GLY A 128 14.04 8.50 -2.71
CA GLY A 128 15.25 8.71 -1.93
C GLY A 128 15.03 8.66 -0.41
N GLN A 129 14.08 7.83 0.03
CA GLN A 129 13.71 7.71 1.43
C GLN A 129 13.96 6.29 1.93
N LYS A 130 14.36 6.14 3.19
CA LYS A 130 14.41 4.82 3.84
C LYS A 130 13.09 4.10 3.62
N THR A 131 13.15 2.91 3.01
CA THR A 131 11.98 2.23 2.46
C THR A 131 11.69 0.95 3.21
N LEU A 132 10.43 0.75 3.60
CA LEU A 132 9.90 -0.49 4.12
C LEU A 132 9.08 -1.20 3.06
N VAL A 133 9.45 -2.43 2.72
CA VAL A 133 8.67 -3.34 1.88
C VAL A 133 7.93 -4.33 2.76
N ILE A 134 6.63 -4.41 2.61
CA ILE A 134 5.76 -5.30 3.40
C ILE A 134 5.28 -6.45 2.54
N THR A 135 5.59 -7.67 2.94
CA THR A 135 5.18 -8.92 2.28
C THR A 135 4.31 -9.77 3.20
N HIS A 136 3.49 -10.65 2.63
CA HIS A 136 2.58 -11.51 3.40
C HIS A 136 3.11 -12.93 3.62
N THR A 137 4.16 -13.36 2.90
CA THR A 137 4.81 -14.66 3.06
C THR A 137 6.33 -14.54 3.15
N ALA A 138 6.98 -15.54 3.76
CA ALA A 138 8.43 -15.62 3.78
C ALA A 138 9.03 -15.77 2.37
N ALA A 139 8.39 -16.55 1.51
CA ALA A 139 8.86 -16.74 0.13
C ALA A 139 8.89 -15.41 -0.67
N LEU A 140 7.87 -14.56 -0.51
CA LEU A 140 7.87 -13.22 -1.14
C LEU A 140 8.93 -12.31 -0.53
N ARG A 141 9.14 -12.38 0.78
CA ARG A 141 10.21 -11.63 1.44
C ARG A 141 11.57 -12.02 0.84
N ASP A 142 11.84 -13.32 0.75
CA ASP A 142 13.10 -13.84 0.25
C ASP A 142 13.31 -13.47 -1.24
N GLN A 143 12.25 -13.49 -2.04
CA GLN A 143 12.28 -12.99 -3.43
C GLN A 143 12.65 -11.50 -3.49
N TRP A 144 12.07 -10.66 -2.63
CA TRP A 144 12.41 -9.23 -2.58
C TRP A 144 13.87 -8.99 -2.19
N ILE A 145 14.40 -9.76 -1.24
CA ILE A 145 15.81 -9.71 -0.83
C ILE A 145 16.71 -10.00 -2.03
N GLU A 146 16.45 -11.09 -2.76
CA GLU A 146 17.18 -11.48 -3.96
C GLU A 146 17.13 -10.41 -5.07
N GLU A 147 15.97 -9.80 -5.30
CA GLU A 147 15.80 -8.73 -6.29
C GLU A 147 16.55 -7.45 -5.89
N ILE A 148 16.58 -7.09 -4.59
CA ILE A 148 17.34 -5.95 -4.08
C ILE A 148 18.83 -6.19 -4.28
N GLU A 149 19.35 -7.35 -3.92
CA GLU A 149 20.73 -7.73 -4.10
C GLU A 149 21.13 -7.76 -5.59
N THR A 150 20.26 -8.29 -6.43
CA THR A 150 20.42 -8.32 -7.89
C THR A 150 20.50 -6.92 -8.47
N LEU A 151 19.61 -6.03 -8.09
CA LEU A 151 19.52 -4.69 -8.66
C LEU A 151 20.60 -3.74 -8.11
N PHE A 152 20.82 -3.76 -6.80
CA PHE A 152 21.70 -2.79 -6.14
C PHE A 152 23.07 -3.37 -5.76
N GLY A 153 23.21 -4.70 -5.66
CA GLY A 153 24.46 -5.36 -5.29
C GLY A 153 24.83 -5.21 -3.82
N CYS A 154 23.87 -5.03 -2.95
CA CYS A 154 24.07 -4.86 -1.52
C CYS A 154 22.93 -5.52 -0.73
N GLU A 155 23.20 -5.79 0.54
CA GLU A 155 22.25 -6.35 1.48
C GLU A 155 21.16 -5.34 1.86
N CYS A 156 20.03 -5.85 2.34
CA CYS A 156 18.91 -5.07 2.86
C CYS A 156 18.55 -5.52 4.28
N GLY A 157 17.81 -4.70 5.01
CA GLY A 157 17.29 -5.05 6.31
C GLY A 157 16.20 -6.10 6.24
N ILE A 158 16.02 -6.87 7.31
CA ILE A 158 15.04 -7.95 7.41
C ILE A 158 14.25 -7.85 8.70
N ILE A 159 12.91 -7.86 8.59
CA ILE A 159 11.99 -7.99 9.73
C ILE A 159 11.16 -9.26 9.53
N GLY A 160 11.51 -10.32 10.23
CA GLY A 160 10.84 -11.61 10.13
C GLY A 160 11.79 -12.78 10.27
N GLY A 161 11.27 -13.95 10.62
CA GLY A 161 12.10 -15.13 10.85
C GLY A 161 12.91 -15.11 12.14
N GLY A 162 12.68 -14.16 13.04
CA GLY A 162 13.46 -13.92 14.24
C GLY A 162 14.30 -12.64 14.18
N ASP A 163 14.47 -12.06 12.99
CA ASP A 163 15.27 -10.88 12.76
C ASP A 163 14.45 -9.59 12.92
N LEU A 164 15.07 -8.56 13.45
CA LEU A 164 14.59 -7.18 13.53
C LEU A 164 15.76 -6.24 13.13
N ASP A 165 16.19 -6.37 11.88
CA ASP A 165 17.32 -5.65 11.32
C ASP A 165 16.82 -4.59 10.32
N TYR A 166 16.94 -3.31 10.67
CA TYR A 166 16.43 -2.21 9.83
C TYR A 166 17.25 -0.92 9.92
N GLU A 167 18.12 -0.76 10.91
CA GLU A 167 18.67 0.56 11.26
C GLU A 167 19.55 1.15 10.14
N ASP A 168 20.55 0.42 9.69
CA ASP A 168 21.58 0.90 8.74
C ASP A 168 21.27 0.59 7.27
N HIS A 169 20.01 0.23 6.96
CA HIS A 169 19.61 -0.17 5.62
C HIS A 169 18.74 0.89 4.93
N PHE A 170 18.98 1.12 3.64
CA PHE A 170 18.15 2.01 2.81
C PHE A 170 16.81 1.36 2.43
N ILE A 171 16.76 0.02 2.37
CA ILE A 171 15.55 -0.78 2.21
C ILE A 171 15.51 -1.88 3.27
N THR A 172 14.35 -2.11 3.85
CA THR A 172 14.06 -3.22 4.77
C THR A 172 12.86 -3.99 4.26
N VAL A 173 12.97 -5.32 4.20
CA VAL A 173 11.86 -6.19 3.80
C VAL A 173 11.26 -6.87 5.03
N ALA A 174 9.95 -6.73 5.21
CA ALA A 174 9.26 -7.19 6.40
C ALA A 174 8.12 -8.17 6.09
N ASN A 175 8.01 -9.22 6.90
CA ASN A 175 6.78 -10.01 6.96
C ASN A 175 5.73 -9.30 7.80
N ILE A 176 4.53 -9.12 7.27
CA ILE A 176 3.45 -8.40 7.95
C ILE A 176 3.11 -8.98 9.33
N GLN A 177 3.20 -10.30 9.50
CA GLN A 177 2.91 -10.98 10.77
C GLN A 177 3.89 -10.61 11.90
N THR A 178 5.15 -10.37 11.55
CA THR A 178 6.16 -9.86 12.49
C THR A 178 6.02 -8.37 12.67
N LEU A 179 5.89 -7.64 11.58
CA LEU A 179 5.82 -6.18 11.54
C LEU A 179 4.70 -5.62 12.43
N VAL A 180 3.53 -6.27 12.47
CA VAL A 180 2.39 -5.85 13.33
C VAL A 180 2.78 -5.69 14.79
N LYS A 181 3.73 -6.46 15.29
CA LYS A 181 4.18 -6.42 16.69
C LYS A 181 5.12 -5.23 16.97
N HIS A 182 5.72 -4.64 15.94
CA HIS A 182 6.74 -3.59 16.00
C HIS A 182 6.27 -2.26 15.41
N THR A 183 5.00 -2.12 15.02
CA THR A 183 4.50 -0.91 14.34
C THR A 183 4.67 0.36 15.16
N ALA A 184 4.59 0.31 16.49
CA ALA A 184 4.75 1.48 17.34
C ALA A 184 6.20 1.99 17.35
N GLU A 185 7.16 1.08 17.39
CA GLU A 185 8.59 1.35 17.34
C GLU A 185 9.00 1.90 15.97
N LEU A 186 8.49 1.28 14.90
CA LEU A 186 8.87 1.55 13.52
C LEU A 186 8.07 2.67 12.83
N ALA A 187 7.08 3.23 13.51
CA ALA A 187 6.09 4.14 12.93
C ALA A 187 6.67 5.33 12.15
N LYS A 188 7.87 5.78 12.50
CA LYS A 188 8.55 6.96 11.93
C LYS A 188 9.91 6.66 11.33
N GLU A 189 10.31 5.39 11.26
CA GLU A 189 11.62 4.98 10.75
C GLU A 189 11.71 4.97 9.23
N PHE A 190 10.58 5.02 8.52
CA PHE A 190 10.53 4.90 7.08
C PHE A 190 9.78 6.08 6.44
N GLY A 191 10.39 6.68 5.40
CA GLY A 191 9.76 7.72 4.59
C GLY A 191 8.96 7.18 3.42
N THR A 192 9.20 5.90 3.03
CA THR A 192 8.45 5.16 2.00
C THR A 192 7.98 3.81 2.53
N VAL A 193 6.74 3.45 2.25
CA VAL A 193 6.17 2.13 2.51
C VAL A 193 5.65 1.54 1.21
N ILE A 194 6.13 0.34 0.86
CA ILE A 194 5.68 -0.44 -0.29
C ILE A 194 4.95 -1.68 0.23
N LEU A 195 3.74 -1.93 -0.22
CA LEU A 195 3.00 -3.14 0.07
C LEU A 195 2.91 -4.01 -1.17
N ASP A 196 3.50 -5.19 -1.11
CA ASP A 196 3.41 -6.16 -2.19
C ASP A 196 2.23 -7.12 -2.03
N GLU A 197 1.63 -7.48 -3.17
CA GLU A 197 0.46 -8.33 -3.28
C GLU A 197 -0.65 -7.94 -2.28
N ALA A 198 -0.98 -6.66 -2.28
CA ALA A 198 -1.94 -6.02 -1.36
C ALA A 198 -3.26 -6.80 -1.19
N HIS A 199 -3.69 -7.55 -2.23
CA HIS A 199 -4.92 -8.32 -2.23
C HIS A 199 -4.88 -9.58 -1.35
N HIS A 200 -3.71 -10.08 -0.97
CA HIS A 200 -3.55 -11.26 -0.11
C HIS A 200 -3.55 -10.95 1.39
N CYS A 201 -3.26 -9.71 1.78
CA CYS A 201 -3.25 -9.34 3.19
C CYS A 201 -4.67 -9.27 3.78
N PRO A 202 -4.95 -9.83 4.98
CA PRO A 202 -6.22 -9.61 5.65
C PRO A 202 -6.49 -8.11 5.82
N ALA A 203 -7.67 -7.65 5.40
CA ALA A 203 -7.96 -6.21 5.33
C ALA A 203 -7.80 -5.49 6.68
N THR A 204 -8.12 -6.16 7.79
CA THR A 204 -7.99 -5.60 9.14
C THR A 204 -6.53 -5.48 9.59
N THR A 205 -5.72 -6.52 9.36
CA THR A 205 -4.28 -6.52 9.69
C THR A 205 -3.53 -5.50 8.84
N PHE A 206 -3.82 -5.50 7.54
CA PHE A 206 -3.29 -4.55 6.58
C PHE A 206 -3.60 -3.10 6.98
N ALA A 207 -4.88 -2.80 7.24
CA ALA A 207 -5.32 -1.47 7.61
C ALA A 207 -4.61 -0.95 8.87
N ALA A 208 -4.56 -1.78 9.92
CA ALA A 208 -3.91 -1.44 11.17
C ALA A 208 -2.40 -1.20 10.99
N THR A 209 -1.74 -2.03 10.18
CA THR A 209 -0.30 -1.93 9.93
C THR A 209 0.03 -0.66 9.14
N VAL A 210 -0.63 -0.44 8.00
CA VAL A 210 -0.35 0.72 7.14
C VAL A 210 -0.72 2.04 7.82
N ASP A 211 -1.83 2.07 8.59
CA ASP A 211 -2.23 3.25 9.37
C ASP A 211 -1.24 3.62 10.49
N SER A 212 -0.35 2.71 10.89
CA SER A 212 0.64 3.01 11.92
C SER A 212 1.81 3.86 11.39
N PHE A 213 2.14 3.77 10.12
CA PHE A 213 3.30 4.44 9.54
C PHE A 213 3.00 5.89 9.16
N HIS A 214 3.93 6.78 9.49
CA HIS A 214 3.88 8.21 9.14
C HIS A 214 4.54 8.51 7.78
N ALA A 215 4.91 7.49 7.02
CA ALA A 215 5.64 7.61 5.75
C ALA A 215 5.00 8.62 4.78
N ARG A 216 5.84 9.43 4.13
CA ARG A 216 5.44 10.39 3.11
C ARG A 216 4.86 9.71 1.88
N TYR A 217 5.50 8.60 1.46
CA TYR A 217 5.15 7.88 0.25
C TYR A 217 4.61 6.49 0.59
N ARG A 218 3.54 6.10 -0.08
CA ARG A 218 2.94 4.77 0.05
C ARG A 218 2.66 4.22 -1.32
N VAL A 219 3.19 3.05 -1.64
CA VAL A 219 2.99 2.36 -2.92
C VAL A 219 2.38 0.99 -2.65
N ALA A 220 1.27 0.68 -3.30
CA ALA A 220 0.73 -0.68 -3.30
C ALA A 220 0.94 -1.33 -4.66
N LEU A 221 1.30 -2.60 -4.64
CA LEU A 221 1.50 -3.42 -5.82
C LEU A 221 0.50 -4.58 -5.81
N SER A 222 -0.14 -4.86 -6.93
CA SER A 222 -0.99 -6.05 -7.06
C SER A 222 -1.20 -6.45 -8.52
N GLY A 223 -1.29 -7.75 -8.76
CA GLY A 223 -1.70 -8.31 -10.05
C GLY A 223 -3.21 -8.24 -10.29
N THR A 224 -4.00 -8.10 -9.22
CA THR A 224 -5.44 -7.98 -9.29
C THR A 224 -5.93 -6.91 -8.32
N MET A 225 -6.86 -6.07 -8.77
CA MET A 225 -7.52 -5.11 -7.88
C MET A 225 -8.68 -5.72 -7.09
N ILE A 226 -9.17 -6.88 -7.54
CA ILE A 226 -10.39 -7.49 -6.97
C ILE A 226 -9.99 -8.50 -5.90
N ARG A 227 -10.48 -8.28 -4.69
CA ARG A 227 -10.37 -9.23 -3.57
C ARG A 227 -11.62 -10.09 -3.50
N LYS A 228 -11.48 -11.37 -3.16
CA LYS A 228 -12.60 -12.28 -2.97
C LYS A 228 -13.56 -11.83 -1.84
N ASP A 229 -13.03 -11.11 -0.84
CA ASP A 229 -13.79 -10.57 0.28
C ASP A 229 -14.45 -9.20 0.00
N GLY A 230 -14.32 -8.65 -1.21
CA GLY A 230 -14.87 -7.36 -1.61
C GLY A 230 -14.18 -6.13 -0.98
N LYS A 231 -13.17 -6.31 -0.13
CA LYS A 231 -12.52 -5.22 0.63
C LYS A 231 -11.45 -4.46 -0.16
N HIS A 232 -11.27 -4.75 -1.45
CA HIS A 232 -10.38 -3.99 -2.34
C HIS A 232 -10.75 -2.49 -2.43
N ILE A 233 -12.02 -2.15 -2.17
CA ILE A 233 -12.49 -0.76 -2.12
C ILE A 233 -11.77 0.08 -1.06
N LEU A 234 -11.16 -0.56 -0.05
CA LEU A 234 -10.40 0.12 1.00
C LEU A 234 -8.99 0.55 0.55
N PHE A 235 -8.45 0.03 -0.56
CA PHE A 235 -7.08 0.36 -0.97
C PHE A 235 -6.89 1.86 -1.23
N LYS A 236 -7.89 2.52 -1.82
CA LYS A 236 -7.85 3.97 -2.03
C LYS A 236 -7.72 4.77 -0.73
N ASP A 237 -8.22 4.23 0.37
CA ASP A 237 -8.15 4.90 1.66
C ASP A 237 -6.71 4.98 2.19
N TYR A 238 -5.86 4.03 1.81
CA TYR A 238 -4.48 3.93 2.29
C TYR A 238 -3.44 4.37 1.27
N PHE A 239 -3.70 4.14 -0.03
CA PHE A 239 -2.76 4.41 -1.14
C PHE A 239 -3.24 5.49 -2.10
N GLY A 240 -4.26 6.25 -1.72
CA GLY A 240 -4.80 7.31 -2.56
C GLY A 240 -5.65 6.80 -3.72
N THR A 241 -6.14 7.75 -4.50
CA THR A 241 -7.03 7.49 -5.65
C THR A 241 -6.29 7.25 -6.95
N THR A 242 -4.98 7.47 -6.97
CA THR A 242 -4.14 7.27 -8.16
C THR A 242 -3.89 5.78 -8.37
N VAL A 243 -4.44 5.25 -9.46
CA VAL A 243 -4.25 3.85 -9.89
C VAL A 243 -3.58 3.84 -11.24
N LEU A 244 -2.37 3.29 -11.29
CA LEU A 244 -1.58 3.18 -12.50
C LEU A 244 -1.67 1.76 -13.07
N LYS A 245 -1.88 1.67 -14.37
CA LYS A 245 -1.94 0.40 -15.10
C LYS A 245 -1.01 0.47 -16.28
N PRO A 246 -0.05 -0.46 -16.39
CA PRO A 246 0.78 -0.55 -17.57
C PRO A 246 -0.06 -0.74 -18.83
N PRO A 247 0.38 -0.22 -19.97
CA PRO A 247 -0.24 -0.56 -21.25
C PRO A 247 -0.17 -2.07 -21.49
N VAL A 248 -1.26 -2.66 -21.99
CA VAL A 248 -1.37 -4.11 -22.26
C VAL A 248 -0.68 -4.41 -23.59
N SER A 249 0.64 -4.25 -23.68
CA SER A 249 1.32 -4.35 -24.99
C SER A 249 2.00 -5.68 -25.28
N ASN A 250 2.29 -6.55 -24.27
CA ASN A 250 3.10 -7.76 -24.50
C ASN A 250 2.68 -8.99 -23.67
N THR A 251 1.42 -9.15 -23.34
CA THR A 251 0.97 -10.44 -22.77
C THR A 251 0.74 -11.44 -23.91
N ILE A 252 1.59 -12.44 -24.00
CA ILE A 252 1.29 -13.63 -24.78
C ILE A 252 0.09 -14.32 -24.10
N PRO A 253 -1.09 -14.39 -24.72
CA PRO A 253 -2.22 -15.06 -24.09
C PRO A 253 -1.86 -16.54 -23.90
N PRO A 254 -2.01 -17.11 -22.69
CA PRO A 254 -1.72 -18.50 -22.46
C PRO A 254 -2.68 -19.37 -23.29
N THR A 255 -2.14 -20.30 -24.05
CA THR A 255 -2.96 -21.33 -24.72
C THR A 255 -3.29 -22.41 -23.68
N ILE A 256 -4.55 -22.50 -23.29
CA ILE A 256 -4.99 -23.51 -22.34
C ILE A 256 -5.36 -24.79 -23.10
N HIS A 257 -4.57 -25.83 -22.98
CA HIS A 257 -4.90 -27.17 -23.45
C HIS A 257 -5.64 -27.93 -22.35
N MET A 258 -6.96 -28.10 -22.51
CA MET A 258 -7.73 -28.99 -21.62
C MET A 258 -7.57 -30.42 -22.08
N VAL A 259 -6.83 -31.23 -21.31
CA VAL A 259 -6.74 -32.67 -21.51
C VAL A 259 -7.77 -33.34 -20.60
N LYS A 260 -8.74 -34.05 -21.19
CA LYS A 260 -9.62 -34.92 -20.39
C LYS A 260 -8.76 -36.08 -19.85
N SER A 261 -8.51 -36.12 -18.54
CA SER A 261 -7.98 -37.31 -17.88
C SER A 261 -9.07 -38.40 -17.91
N GLY A 262 -8.80 -39.49 -18.55
CA GLY A 262 -9.73 -40.67 -18.60
C GLY A 262 -9.80 -41.44 -17.30
N ILE A 263 -9.73 -40.78 -16.13
CA ILE A 263 -9.91 -41.38 -14.81
C ILE A 263 -11.41 -41.30 -14.51
N THR A 264 -12.09 -42.45 -14.62
CA THR A 264 -13.44 -42.72 -14.15
C THR A 264 -13.42 -43.04 -12.66
#